data_7da5d29642c5f7e06acc26a8f6234470
#
_entry.id   7da5d29642c5f7e06acc26a8f6234470
#
_cell.length_a   1.000
_cell.length_b   1.000
_cell.length_c   1.000
_cell.angle_alpha   90.00
_cell.angle_beta   90.00
_cell.angle_gamma   90.00
#
_symmetry.space_group_name_H-M   'P 1'
#
loop_
_entity.id
_entity.type
_entity.pdbx_description
1 polymer ?
#
loop_
_entity_poly.entity_id
_entity_poly.type
_entity_poly.pdbx_seq_one_letter_code
_entity_poly.pdbx_strand_id
1 'polypeptide(L)'
;GSLPELKYPKEGRKPYSLITASRLASEKHVDWICKAVIQARSEVPELSLDIYGVGGEREKLENIIKENNASSYIHLMGQHDLSEVYQNYEAYIAGSTSEGFGLTLMEAVGGGLPIVGFDVRYGNPTFIRDGENGYLMPLPEEDKDRVEALRKGIVDLFKQDLEKCHSVSYLVAQDFLTSNVQEKWREAVC
;
A
#
# COMPACT_ATOMS: atom_id res chain seq x y z
N GLY A 1 0.41 -15.67 15.50
CA GLY A 1 -0.05 -14.31 15.36
C GLY A 1 -1.55 -14.23 15.18
N SER A 2 -2.15 -13.20 15.75
CA SER A 2 -3.57 -12.94 15.59
C SER A 2 -3.90 -12.66 14.12
N LEU A 3 -5.02 -13.19 13.65
CA LEU A 3 -5.55 -12.85 12.34
C LEU A 3 -5.90 -11.35 12.31
N PRO A 4 -5.67 -10.65 11.19
CA PRO A 4 -6.05 -9.25 11.11
C PRO A 4 -7.55 -9.09 11.24
N GLU A 5 -7.96 -8.12 12.03
CA GLU A 5 -9.35 -7.75 12.17
C GLU A 5 -9.72 -6.70 11.13
N LEU A 6 -11.00 -6.64 10.77
CA LEU A 6 -11.50 -5.54 9.96
C LEU A 6 -11.52 -4.27 10.81
N LYS A 7 -10.93 -3.20 10.29
CA LYS A 7 -10.85 -1.90 10.95
C LYS A 7 -11.53 -0.82 10.10
N TYR A 8 -12.38 -0.07 10.73
CA TYR A 8 -13.14 0.99 10.07
C TYR A 8 -12.71 2.36 10.60
N PRO A 9 -12.64 3.39 9.74
CA PRO A 9 -12.28 4.73 10.21
C PRO A 9 -13.34 5.30 11.15
N LYS A 10 -12.90 5.89 12.26
CA LYS A 10 -13.82 6.50 13.25
C LYS A 10 -14.29 7.88 12.82
N GLU A 11 -13.42 8.66 12.19
CA GLU A 11 -13.68 10.05 11.77
C GLU A 11 -13.56 10.25 10.26
N GLY A 12 -13.59 9.16 9.50
CA GLY A 12 -13.33 9.20 8.06
C GLY A 12 -11.85 9.10 7.74
N ARG A 13 -11.55 8.97 6.46
CA ARG A 13 -10.18 8.86 5.97
C ARG A 13 -9.65 10.24 5.59
N LYS A 14 -8.36 10.47 5.80
CA LYS A 14 -7.70 11.69 5.34
C LYS A 14 -7.76 11.74 3.81
N PRO A 15 -8.35 12.78 3.19
CA PRO A 15 -8.45 12.84 1.74
C PRO A 15 -7.09 12.83 1.05
N TYR A 16 -7.00 12.14 -0.09
CA TYR A 16 -5.81 12.05 -0.94
C TYR A 16 -4.57 11.52 -0.22
N SER A 17 -4.74 10.73 0.83
CA SER A 17 -3.63 10.21 1.63
C SER A 17 -3.24 8.80 1.23
N LEU A 18 -1.94 8.59 1.10
CA LEU A 18 -1.32 7.29 0.84
C LEU A 18 -0.49 6.88 2.04
N ILE A 19 -0.42 5.59 2.28
CA ILE A 19 0.45 4.98 3.29
C ILE A 19 1.28 3.86 2.66
N THR A 20 2.52 3.74 3.09
CA THR A 20 3.32 2.53 2.90
C THR A 20 4.01 2.21 4.23
N ALA A 21 4.18 0.93 4.51
CA ALA A 21 4.79 0.47 5.75
C ALA A 21 5.67 -0.74 5.47
N SER A 22 6.96 -0.60 5.77
CA SER A 22 7.94 -1.67 5.57
C SER A 22 9.24 -1.31 6.27
N ARG A 23 10.15 -2.28 6.35
CA ARG A 23 11.55 -1.94 6.60
C ARG A 23 12.04 -1.06 5.46
N LEU A 24 12.83 -0.04 5.79
CA LEU A 24 13.43 0.84 4.77
C LEU A 24 14.70 0.19 4.21
N ALA A 25 14.48 -0.93 3.52
CA ALA A 25 15.51 -1.73 2.87
C ALA A 25 15.38 -1.59 1.36
N SER A 26 16.47 -1.81 0.63
CA SER A 26 16.51 -1.57 -0.82
C SER A 26 15.46 -2.38 -1.60
N GLU A 27 15.18 -3.61 -1.19
CA GLU A 27 14.21 -4.49 -1.85
C GLU A 27 12.74 -4.04 -1.69
N LYS A 28 12.48 -3.09 -0.80
CA LYS A 28 11.13 -2.51 -0.62
C LYS A 28 10.86 -1.34 -1.57
N HIS A 29 11.88 -0.81 -2.19
CA HIS A 29 11.80 0.22 -3.24
C HIS A 29 10.91 1.41 -2.87
N VAL A 30 11.05 1.89 -1.63
CA VAL A 30 10.30 3.06 -1.17
C VAL A 30 10.73 4.32 -1.96
N ASP A 31 11.94 4.33 -2.50
CA ASP A 31 12.41 5.38 -3.40
C ASP A 31 11.54 5.52 -4.66
N TRP A 32 11.11 4.41 -5.26
CA TRP A 32 10.18 4.45 -6.39
C TRP A 32 8.82 5.00 -5.99
N ILE A 33 8.35 4.66 -4.80
CA ILE A 33 7.08 5.17 -4.27
C ILE A 33 7.15 6.69 -4.11
N CYS A 34 8.21 7.21 -3.50
CA CYS A 34 8.44 8.64 -3.35
C CYS A 34 8.43 9.36 -4.70
N LYS A 35 9.21 8.85 -5.66
CA LYS A 35 9.29 9.43 -6.99
C LYS A 35 7.95 9.40 -7.72
N ALA A 36 7.21 8.31 -7.61
CA ALA A 36 5.88 8.18 -8.21
C ALA A 36 4.89 9.19 -7.63
N VAL A 37 4.90 9.38 -6.32
CA VAL A 37 4.04 10.37 -5.65
C VAL A 37 4.40 11.78 -6.09
N ILE A 38 5.69 12.11 -6.14
CA ILE A 38 6.16 13.41 -6.59
C ILE A 38 5.64 13.70 -8.01
N GLN A 39 5.77 12.75 -8.92
CA GLN A 39 5.29 12.89 -10.31
C GLN A 39 3.77 12.94 -10.39
N ALA A 40 3.07 12.14 -9.58
CA ALA A 40 1.60 12.09 -9.59
C ALA A 40 0.95 13.40 -9.14
N ARG A 41 1.66 14.24 -8.38
CA ARG A 41 1.10 15.50 -7.87
C ARG A 41 0.76 16.50 -8.97
N SER A 42 1.31 16.38 -10.16
CA SER A 42 0.89 17.21 -11.29
C SER A 42 -0.55 16.94 -11.71
N GLU A 43 -1.04 15.72 -11.47
CA GLU A 43 -2.41 15.31 -11.80
C GLU A 43 -3.32 15.24 -10.56
N VAL A 44 -2.75 14.98 -9.39
CA VAL A 44 -3.46 14.92 -8.10
C VAL A 44 -2.75 15.84 -7.10
N PRO A 45 -2.99 17.15 -7.14
CA PRO A 45 -2.18 18.13 -6.39
C PRO A 45 -2.24 18.02 -4.88
N GLU A 46 -3.28 17.41 -4.33
CA GLU A 46 -3.47 17.25 -2.88
C GLU A 46 -2.90 15.96 -2.31
N LEU A 47 -2.26 15.15 -3.16
CA LEU A 47 -1.72 13.85 -2.77
C LEU A 47 -0.67 13.98 -1.67
N SER A 48 -0.76 13.11 -0.66
CA SER A 48 0.24 13.02 0.41
C SER A 48 0.60 11.57 0.67
N LEU A 49 1.78 11.35 1.24
CA LEU A 49 2.31 10.02 1.54
C LEU A 49 2.96 10.02 2.92
N ASP A 50 2.54 9.09 3.76
CA ASP A 50 3.21 8.79 5.02
C ASP A 50 3.92 7.43 4.90
N ILE A 51 5.19 7.42 5.25
CA ILE A 51 6.06 6.24 5.16
C ILE A 51 6.41 5.79 6.59
N TYR A 52 5.94 4.60 6.96
CA TYR A 52 6.21 4.00 8.25
C TYR A 52 7.29 2.93 8.13
N GLY A 53 8.19 2.92 9.09
CA GLY A 53 9.28 1.97 9.18
C GLY A 53 10.63 2.63 9.37
N VAL A 54 11.63 1.78 9.57
CA VAL A 54 13.03 2.20 9.76
C VAL A 54 13.95 1.31 8.92
N GLY A 55 15.14 1.77 8.62
CA GLY A 55 16.14 1.00 7.87
C GLY A 55 17.18 1.87 7.19
N GLY A 56 18.08 1.20 6.49
CA GLY A 56 19.26 1.84 5.89
C GLY A 56 18.97 2.79 4.74
N GLU A 57 17.78 2.72 4.12
CA GLU A 57 17.43 3.60 3.01
C GLU A 57 16.93 4.98 3.46
N ARG A 58 16.78 5.22 4.77
CA ARG A 58 16.21 6.48 5.28
C ARG A 58 16.91 7.72 4.75
N GLU A 59 18.24 7.75 4.78
CA GLU A 59 19.00 8.91 4.32
C GLU A 59 18.76 9.19 2.82
N LYS A 60 18.72 8.14 2.01
CA LYS A 60 18.40 8.26 0.58
C LYS A 60 17.00 8.87 0.37
N LEU A 61 16.03 8.44 1.17
CA LEU A 61 14.66 8.95 1.09
C LEU A 61 14.58 10.41 1.55
N GLU A 62 15.27 10.76 2.62
CA GLU A 62 15.38 12.15 3.08
C GLU A 62 15.93 13.07 1.98
N ASN A 63 16.95 12.61 1.26
CA ASN A 63 17.55 13.36 0.15
C ASN A 63 16.57 13.52 -1.02
N ILE A 64 15.85 12.49 -1.41
CA ILE A 64 14.83 12.57 -2.46
C ILE A 64 13.75 13.58 -2.09
N ILE A 65 13.26 13.53 -0.87
CA ILE A 65 12.24 14.44 -0.37
C ILE A 65 12.73 15.89 -0.41
N LYS A 66 13.94 16.11 0.09
CA LYS A 66 14.55 17.45 0.15
C LYS A 66 14.82 18.02 -1.25
N GLU A 67 15.43 17.23 -2.13
CA GLU A 67 15.80 17.65 -3.48
C GLU A 67 14.59 18.00 -4.34
N ASN A 68 13.43 17.43 -4.04
CA ASN A 68 12.18 17.67 -4.78
C ASN A 68 11.20 18.59 -4.05
N ASN A 69 11.64 19.22 -2.96
CA ASN A 69 10.79 20.09 -2.14
C ASN A 69 9.49 19.42 -1.72
N ALA A 70 9.56 18.13 -1.36
CA ALA A 70 8.40 17.29 -1.10
C ALA A 70 8.08 17.13 0.40
N SER A 71 8.79 17.84 1.29
CA SER A 71 8.65 17.66 2.73
C SER A 71 7.29 18.05 3.29
N SER A 72 6.50 18.85 2.56
CA SER A 72 5.15 19.22 2.97
C SER A 72 4.13 18.11 2.75
N TYR A 73 4.42 17.11 1.90
CA TYR A 73 3.46 16.06 1.56
C TYR A 73 4.02 14.63 1.59
N ILE A 74 5.32 14.44 1.78
CA ILE A 74 5.92 13.11 2.02
C ILE A 74 6.60 13.13 3.38
N HIS A 75 6.15 12.25 4.27
CA HIS A 75 6.61 12.21 5.65
C HIS A 75 7.20 10.86 6.01
N LEU A 76 8.41 10.86 6.57
CA LEU A 76 9.03 9.69 7.17
C LEU A 76 8.58 9.61 8.62
N MET A 77 7.70 8.68 8.93
CA MET A 77 7.02 8.60 10.22
C MET A 77 7.79 7.83 11.28
N GLY A 78 8.77 7.02 10.86
CA GLY A 78 9.46 6.11 11.77
C GLY A 78 8.65 4.87 12.08
N GLN A 79 9.00 4.18 13.15
CA GLN A 79 8.33 2.95 13.57
C GLN A 79 7.21 3.26 14.57
N HIS A 80 6.01 2.77 14.28
CA HIS A 80 4.82 2.91 15.10
C HIS A 80 4.02 1.61 15.13
N ASP A 81 3.20 1.43 16.15
CA ASP A 81 2.17 0.42 16.15
C ASP A 81 1.08 0.84 15.14
N LEU A 82 0.89 0.04 14.10
CA LEU A 82 -0.01 0.38 13.00
C LEU A 82 -1.41 -0.25 13.12
N SER A 83 -1.70 -0.94 14.23
CA SER A 83 -2.96 -1.67 14.41
C SER A 83 -4.21 -0.81 14.23
N GLU A 84 -4.13 0.50 14.50
CA GLU A 84 -5.24 1.44 14.37
C GLU A 84 -4.94 2.57 13.37
N VAL A 85 -4.00 2.36 12.43
CA VAL A 85 -3.51 3.42 11.56
C VAL A 85 -4.02 3.30 10.13
N TYR A 86 -4.00 2.09 9.54
CA TYR A 86 -4.32 1.91 8.12
C TYR A 86 -5.68 2.48 7.72
N GLN A 87 -6.72 2.27 8.53
CA GLN A 87 -8.07 2.70 8.21
C GLN A 87 -8.24 4.22 8.06
N ASN A 88 -7.25 5.00 8.48
CA ASN A 88 -7.31 6.47 8.39
C ASN A 88 -6.81 7.02 7.05
N TYR A 89 -6.29 6.15 6.19
CA TYR A 89 -5.74 6.50 4.88
C TYR A 89 -6.66 6.06 3.74
N GLU A 90 -6.45 6.66 2.56
CA GLU A 90 -7.23 6.31 1.36
C GLU A 90 -6.71 5.07 0.64
N ALA A 91 -5.39 4.89 0.59
CA ALA A 91 -4.79 3.78 -0.16
C ALA A 91 -3.40 3.41 0.36
N TYR A 92 -2.98 2.18 0.05
CA TYR A 92 -1.66 1.64 0.33
C TYR A 92 -0.87 1.51 -0.97
N ILE A 93 0.42 1.88 -0.94
CA ILE A 93 1.32 1.74 -2.08
C ILE A 93 2.43 0.75 -1.72
N ALA A 94 2.63 -0.25 -2.58
CA ALA A 94 3.67 -1.27 -2.43
C ALA A 94 4.69 -1.16 -3.55
N GLY A 95 5.97 -1.04 -3.20
CA GLY A 95 7.07 -0.97 -4.18
C GLY A 95 7.86 -2.27 -4.30
N SER A 96 7.56 -3.25 -3.46
CA SER A 96 8.31 -4.50 -3.42
C SER A 96 8.19 -5.30 -4.71
N THR A 97 9.30 -5.83 -5.17
CA THR A 97 9.37 -6.71 -6.36
C THR A 97 9.68 -8.15 -5.98
N SER A 98 9.93 -8.40 -4.70
CA SER A 98 10.23 -9.74 -4.21
C SER A 98 8.98 -10.44 -3.70
N GLU A 99 9.02 -11.76 -3.76
CA GLU A 99 8.01 -12.63 -3.19
C GLU A 99 8.00 -12.47 -1.67
N GLY A 100 6.88 -12.06 -1.12
CA GLY A 100 6.73 -11.95 0.32
C GLY A 100 5.26 -11.92 0.65
N PHE A 101 4.84 -12.84 1.50
CA PHE A 101 3.50 -12.82 2.06
C PHE A 101 3.45 -11.69 3.08
N GLY A 102 3.09 -10.50 2.64
CA GLY A 102 3.12 -9.31 3.48
C GLY A 102 1.99 -9.25 4.48
N LEU A 103 2.29 -9.40 5.76
CA LEU A 103 1.34 -9.07 6.82
C LEU A 103 0.80 -7.65 6.65
N THR A 104 1.62 -6.73 6.14
CA THR A 104 1.22 -5.35 5.90
C THR A 104 0.11 -5.22 4.86
N LEU A 105 0.14 -6.02 3.79
CA LEU A 105 -0.93 -6.00 2.77
C LEU A 105 -2.24 -6.54 3.34
N MET A 106 -2.16 -7.58 4.14
CA MET A 106 -3.31 -8.16 4.81
C MET A 106 -3.94 -7.16 5.79
N GLU A 107 -3.12 -6.48 6.56
CA GLU A 107 -3.55 -5.41 7.47
C GLU A 107 -4.15 -4.22 6.70
N ALA A 108 -3.56 -3.87 5.57
CA ALA A 108 -4.05 -2.79 4.72
C ALA A 108 -5.47 -3.07 4.20
N VAL A 109 -5.70 -4.27 3.62
CA VAL A 109 -7.06 -4.62 3.16
C VAL A 109 -8.03 -4.80 4.34
N GLY A 110 -7.55 -5.24 5.49
CA GLY A 110 -8.32 -5.28 6.74
C GLY A 110 -8.76 -3.90 7.22
N GLY A 111 -8.01 -2.88 6.89
CA GLY A 111 -8.36 -1.47 7.10
C GLY A 111 -9.16 -0.86 5.95
N GLY A 112 -9.52 -1.67 4.95
CA GLY A 112 -10.30 -1.23 3.80
C GLY A 112 -9.51 -0.50 2.74
N LEU A 113 -8.18 -0.61 2.74
CA LEU A 113 -7.36 0.12 1.77
C LEU A 113 -7.26 -0.60 0.43
N PRO A 114 -7.55 0.09 -0.68
CA PRO A 114 -7.07 -0.38 -1.97
C PRO A 114 -5.55 -0.29 -2.05
N ILE A 115 -4.96 -1.13 -2.89
CA ILE A 115 -3.51 -1.23 -3.01
C ILE A 115 -3.09 -1.00 -4.45
N VAL A 116 -2.05 -0.18 -4.64
CA VAL A 116 -1.32 -0.10 -5.90
C VAL A 116 0.02 -0.77 -5.70
N GLY A 117 0.33 -1.76 -6.53
CA GLY A 117 1.58 -2.52 -6.43
C GLY A 117 1.87 -3.24 -7.73
N PHE A 118 3.05 -3.87 -7.80
CA PHE A 118 3.46 -4.62 -8.96
C PHE A 118 2.84 -6.02 -8.99
N ASP A 119 2.61 -6.52 -10.19
CA ASP A 119 2.16 -7.90 -10.42
C ASP A 119 3.32 -8.86 -10.21
N VAL A 120 3.59 -9.17 -8.96
CA VAL A 120 4.63 -10.11 -8.54
C VAL A 120 4.00 -11.29 -7.81
N ARG A 121 4.57 -12.48 -8.00
CA ARG A 121 4.02 -13.71 -7.43
C ARG A 121 3.92 -13.63 -5.90
N TYR A 122 2.84 -14.20 -5.39
CA TYR A 122 2.55 -14.53 -3.98
C TYR A 122 2.19 -13.39 -3.04
N GLY A 123 2.26 -12.16 -3.39
CA GLY A 123 1.91 -11.07 -2.49
C GLY A 123 0.73 -10.27 -2.99
N ASN A 124 1.02 -9.34 -3.88
CA ASN A 124 0.05 -8.37 -4.36
C ASN A 124 -1.19 -9.01 -5.03
N PRO A 125 -1.05 -10.05 -5.91
CA PRO A 125 -2.24 -10.66 -6.52
C PRO A 125 -3.21 -11.31 -5.56
N THR A 126 -2.76 -11.69 -4.37
CA THR A 126 -3.62 -12.26 -3.33
C THR A 126 -4.58 -11.22 -2.76
N PHE A 127 -4.15 -9.96 -2.66
CA PHE A 127 -4.87 -8.90 -1.98
C PHE A 127 -5.43 -7.83 -2.91
N ILE A 128 -5.08 -7.85 -4.19
CA ILE A 128 -5.53 -6.87 -5.18
C ILE A 128 -6.36 -7.57 -6.25
N ARG A 129 -7.63 -7.16 -6.38
CA ARG A 129 -8.47 -7.45 -7.53
C ARG A 129 -8.31 -6.27 -8.48
N ASP A 130 -7.55 -6.48 -9.56
CA ASP A 130 -7.13 -5.41 -10.47
C ASP A 130 -8.33 -4.63 -11.02
N GLY A 131 -8.31 -3.32 -10.83
CA GLY A 131 -9.39 -2.42 -11.23
C GLY A 131 -10.56 -2.34 -10.24
N GLU A 132 -10.60 -3.17 -9.18
CA GLU A 132 -11.69 -3.19 -8.21
C GLU A 132 -11.28 -2.61 -6.85
N ASN A 133 -10.17 -3.07 -6.28
CA ASN A 133 -9.62 -2.52 -5.05
C ASN A 133 -8.15 -2.14 -5.21
N GLY A 134 -7.81 -1.56 -6.33
CA GLY A 134 -6.47 -1.11 -6.63
C GLY A 134 -5.99 -1.58 -7.99
N TYR A 135 -4.68 -1.56 -8.18
CA TYR A 135 -4.08 -1.90 -9.46
C TYR A 135 -2.85 -2.78 -9.29
N LEU A 136 -2.81 -3.86 -10.07
CA LEU A 136 -1.63 -4.69 -10.30
C LEU A 136 -0.92 -4.15 -11.53
N MET A 137 0.16 -3.40 -11.30
CA MET A 137 0.92 -2.81 -12.38
C MET A 137 1.94 -3.80 -12.94
N PRO A 138 2.13 -3.84 -14.27
CA PRO A 138 3.20 -4.66 -14.82
C PRO A 138 4.55 -4.19 -14.28
N LEU A 139 5.47 -5.14 -14.08
CA LEU A 139 6.81 -4.82 -13.59
C LEU A 139 7.75 -4.64 -14.77
N PRO A 140 8.07 -3.41 -15.19
CA PRO A 140 9.02 -3.14 -16.25
C PRO A 140 10.44 -3.48 -15.83
N GLU A 141 11.35 -3.54 -16.80
CA GLU A 141 12.76 -3.86 -16.51
C GLU A 141 13.53 -2.66 -15.94
N GLU A 142 13.21 -1.44 -16.38
CA GLU A 142 13.92 -0.24 -15.97
C GLU A 142 13.24 0.50 -14.82
N ASP A 143 14.04 1.07 -13.93
CA ASP A 143 13.55 1.78 -12.73
C ASP A 143 12.62 2.95 -13.08
N LYS A 144 12.97 3.76 -14.09
CA LYS A 144 12.13 4.89 -14.50
C LYS A 144 10.73 4.45 -14.94
N ASP A 145 10.62 3.28 -15.57
CA ASP A 145 9.35 2.73 -16.04
C ASP A 145 8.56 2.12 -14.89
N ARG A 146 9.25 1.63 -13.85
CA ARG A 146 8.63 1.16 -12.60
C ARG A 146 8.01 2.33 -11.82
N VAL A 147 8.72 3.44 -11.74
CA VAL A 147 8.20 4.68 -11.15
C VAL A 147 6.96 5.15 -11.93
N GLU A 148 7.02 5.14 -13.25
CA GLU A 148 5.90 5.53 -14.12
C GLU A 148 4.69 4.59 -13.94
N ALA A 149 4.92 3.29 -13.80
CA ALA A 149 3.85 2.33 -13.53
C ALA A 149 3.14 2.64 -12.21
N LEU A 150 3.89 2.89 -11.14
CA LEU A 150 3.29 3.26 -9.85
C LEU A 150 2.54 4.59 -9.94
N ARG A 151 3.12 5.60 -10.61
CA ARG A 151 2.45 6.88 -10.84
C ARG A 151 1.10 6.70 -11.52
N LYS A 152 1.09 5.91 -12.60
CA LYS A 152 -0.14 5.62 -13.36
C LYS A 152 -1.18 4.95 -12.48
N GLY A 153 -0.79 3.94 -11.72
CA GLY A 153 -1.69 3.25 -10.80
C GLY A 153 -2.29 4.18 -9.75
N ILE A 154 -1.49 5.06 -9.18
CA ILE A 154 -1.94 6.06 -8.20
C ILE A 154 -2.97 7.00 -8.84
N VAL A 155 -2.64 7.58 -9.99
CA VAL A 155 -3.53 8.53 -10.67
C VAL A 155 -4.84 7.86 -11.05
N ASP A 156 -4.78 6.66 -11.63
CA ASP A 156 -5.99 5.91 -12.02
C ASP A 156 -6.86 5.56 -10.81
N LEU A 157 -6.23 5.25 -9.67
CA LEU A 157 -6.98 4.96 -8.45
C LEU A 157 -7.82 6.16 -7.98
N PHE A 158 -7.24 7.35 -8.00
CA PHE A 158 -7.96 8.55 -7.56
C PHE A 158 -9.00 9.06 -8.59
N LYS A 159 -9.08 8.44 -9.75
CA LYS A 159 -10.19 8.66 -10.70
C LYS A 159 -11.39 7.74 -10.43
N GLN A 160 -11.23 6.76 -9.54
CA GLN A 160 -12.29 5.82 -9.20
C GLN A 160 -13.15 6.29 -8.04
N ASP A 161 -14.29 5.61 -7.84
CA ASP A 161 -15.07 5.71 -6.62
C ASP A 161 -14.32 4.98 -5.49
N LEU A 162 -13.63 5.74 -4.65
CA LEU A 162 -12.81 5.16 -3.57
C LEU A 162 -13.64 4.40 -2.54
N GLU A 163 -14.89 4.79 -2.29
CA GLU A 163 -15.76 4.06 -1.36
C GLU A 163 -16.01 2.63 -1.84
N LYS A 164 -16.21 2.46 -3.15
CA LYS A 164 -16.31 1.12 -3.74
C LYS A 164 -15.02 0.34 -3.58
N CYS A 165 -13.89 0.98 -3.80
CA CYS A 165 -12.58 0.34 -3.61
C CYS A 165 -12.38 -0.12 -2.16
N HIS A 166 -12.74 0.72 -1.20
CA HIS A 166 -12.69 0.37 0.21
C HIS A 166 -13.57 -0.84 0.52
N SER A 167 -14.80 -0.86 0.01
CA SER A 167 -15.72 -1.97 0.19
C SER A 167 -15.17 -3.29 -0.36
N VAL A 168 -14.56 -3.25 -1.54
CA VAL A 168 -13.94 -4.45 -2.14
C VAL A 168 -12.76 -4.92 -1.31
N SER A 169 -11.93 -4.00 -0.79
CA SER A 169 -10.81 -4.38 0.07
C SER A 169 -11.29 -5.11 1.34
N TYR A 170 -12.36 -4.65 1.96
CA TYR A 170 -12.97 -5.38 3.09
C TYR A 170 -13.46 -6.78 2.70
N LEU A 171 -14.06 -6.93 1.52
CA LEU A 171 -14.48 -8.24 1.01
C LEU A 171 -13.28 -9.16 0.80
N VAL A 172 -12.20 -8.66 0.23
CA VAL A 172 -10.95 -9.43 0.06
C VAL A 172 -10.42 -9.88 1.42
N ALA A 173 -10.41 -9.00 2.41
CA ALA A 173 -9.98 -9.34 3.77
C ALA A 173 -10.87 -10.41 4.39
N GLN A 174 -12.18 -10.31 4.26
CA GLN A 174 -13.13 -11.30 4.77
C GLN A 174 -12.94 -12.65 4.10
N ASP A 175 -12.78 -12.69 2.78
CA ASP A 175 -12.56 -13.93 2.04
C ASP A 175 -11.27 -14.62 2.49
N PHE A 176 -10.23 -13.84 2.71
CA PHE A 176 -8.96 -14.35 3.22
C PHE A 176 -9.12 -14.94 4.63
N LEU A 177 -9.81 -14.26 5.53
CA LEU A 177 -10.06 -14.73 6.90
C LEU A 177 -10.91 -16.00 6.91
N THR A 178 -11.96 -16.05 6.10
CA THR A 178 -12.82 -17.23 5.97
C THR A 178 -12.05 -18.44 5.45
N SER A 179 -11.25 -18.28 4.40
CA SER A 179 -10.42 -19.35 3.84
C SER A 179 -9.42 -19.87 4.88
N ASN A 180 -8.82 -18.98 5.65
CA ASN A 180 -7.87 -19.34 6.70
C ASN A 180 -8.51 -20.12 7.82
N VAL A 181 -9.72 -19.73 8.23
CA VAL A 181 -10.51 -20.45 9.26
C VAL A 181 -10.89 -21.84 8.76
N GLN A 182 -11.34 -21.97 7.52
CA GLN A 182 -11.70 -23.27 6.92
C GLN A 182 -10.48 -24.20 6.84
N GLU A 183 -9.33 -23.67 6.48
CA GLU A 183 -8.08 -24.46 6.42
C GLU A 183 -7.68 -24.97 7.81
N LYS A 184 -7.74 -24.14 8.82
CA LYS A 184 -7.50 -24.54 10.21
C LYS A 184 -8.48 -25.61 10.68
N TRP A 185 -9.73 -25.51 10.26
CA TRP A 185 -10.76 -26.51 10.56
C TRP A 185 -10.43 -27.88 9.93
N ARG A 186 -10.00 -27.87 8.68
CA ARG A 186 -9.56 -29.12 7.99
C ARG A 186 -8.39 -29.76 8.70
N GLU A 187 -7.39 -28.96 9.08
CA GLU A 187 -6.23 -29.47 9.84
C GLU A 187 -6.63 -30.05 11.20
N ALA A 188 -7.61 -29.47 11.86
CA ALA A 188 -8.08 -29.95 13.17
C ALA A 188 -8.90 -31.23 13.08
N VAL A 189 -9.53 -31.53 11.94
CA VAL A 189 -10.40 -32.70 11.72
C VAL A 189 -9.67 -33.87 11.09
N CYS A 190 -8.53 -33.61 10.45
CA CYS A 190 -7.64 -34.65 9.93
C CYS A 190 -6.52 -34.88 10.93
#